data_8eba862fb720492025dd773ccc5c01d3
#
_entry.id   8eba862fb720492025dd773ccc5c01d3
#
_cell.length_a   1.000
_cell.length_b   1.000
_cell.length_c   1.000
_cell.angle_alpha   90.00
_cell.angle_beta   90.00
_cell.angle_gamma   90.00
#
_symmetry.space_group_name_H-M   'P 1'
#
loop_
_entity.id
_entity.type
_entity.pdbx_description
1 polymer ?
#
loop_
_entity_poly.entity_id
_entity_poly.type
_entity_poly.pdbx_seq_one_letter_code
_entity_poly.pdbx_strand_id
1 'polypeptide(L)'
;MSNFLRLLTIQRVLISHGLDEIIFATHLLRPVRFLFYILPWNWFSKNNQKRAVRMRLMLDELGPIYVKLGQILSTRRDLIPEDIADEFAKLQDNVAPFPGGIARKIIEDAYGCNISDVFLKFNEVPLASASVAQVHSATLKDGRDFIIKVIRPEIEKLIRKDLDLLQLLAEKAERYNKNAKSL
;
A
#
# COMPACT_ATOMS: atom_id res chain seq x y z
N MET A 1 14.69 -3.41 -6.38
CA MET A 1 14.90 -3.05 -4.96
C MET A 1 14.83 -4.31 -4.14
N SER A 2 15.80 -4.56 -3.26
CA SER A 2 15.80 -5.77 -2.41
C SER A 2 14.73 -5.64 -1.30
N ASN A 3 14.30 -6.79 -0.73
CA ASN A 3 13.39 -6.82 0.43
C ASN A 3 13.93 -5.98 1.60
N PHE A 4 15.24 -5.82 1.69
CA PHE A 4 15.90 -4.96 2.67
C PHE A 4 15.53 -3.47 2.51
N LEU A 5 15.52 -2.93 1.28
CA LEU A 5 15.12 -1.53 1.05
C LEU A 5 13.64 -1.30 1.39
N ARG A 6 12.78 -2.30 1.13
CA ARG A 6 11.36 -2.21 1.52
C ARG A 6 11.19 -2.22 3.04
N LEU A 7 11.96 -3.05 3.74
CA LEU A 7 11.98 -3.08 5.20
C LEU A 7 12.42 -1.74 5.79
N LEU A 8 13.45 -1.10 5.21
CA LEU A 8 13.88 0.25 5.62
C LEU A 8 12.79 1.30 5.39
N THR A 9 12.05 1.21 4.27
CA THR A 9 10.91 2.10 4.01
C THR A 9 9.83 1.94 5.07
N ILE A 10 9.44 0.70 5.41
CA ILE A 10 8.45 0.41 6.44
C ILE A 10 8.91 0.93 7.80
N GLN A 11 10.17 0.70 8.15
CA GLN A 11 10.75 1.21 9.39
C GLN A 11 10.69 2.75 9.45
N ARG A 12 11.09 3.42 8.36
CA ARG A 12 11.03 4.88 8.28
C ARG A 12 9.61 5.39 8.49
N VAL A 13 8.61 4.77 7.84
CA VAL A 13 7.20 5.17 7.94
C VAL A 13 6.67 4.95 9.37
N LEU A 14 6.99 3.82 10.01
CA LEU A 14 6.64 3.59 11.41
C LEU A 14 7.18 4.68 12.34
N ILE A 15 8.44 5.06 12.14
CA ILE A 15 9.09 6.11 12.94
C ILE A 15 8.46 7.47 12.68
N SER A 16 8.22 7.84 11.42
CA SER A 16 7.64 9.16 11.06
C SER A 16 6.25 9.36 11.67
N HIS A 17 5.51 8.27 11.88
CA HIS A 17 4.21 8.29 12.57
C HIS A 17 4.32 8.07 14.09
N GLY A 18 5.54 7.98 14.67
CA GLY A 18 5.74 7.77 16.10
C GLY A 18 5.21 6.43 16.61
N LEU A 19 5.26 5.40 15.76
CA LEU A 19 4.85 4.03 16.06
C LEU A 19 6.06 3.10 16.30
N ASP A 20 7.18 3.69 16.73
CA ASP A 20 8.43 3.02 17.06
C ASP A 20 8.26 1.96 18.15
N GLU A 21 7.31 2.14 19.07
CA GLU A 21 6.92 1.12 20.04
C GLU A 21 6.56 -0.24 19.39
N ILE A 22 5.96 -0.24 18.19
CA ILE A 22 5.66 -1.46 17.45
C ILE A 22 6.94 -2.16 17.01
N ILE A 23 7.98 -1.39 16.64
CA ILE A 23 9.30 -1.92 16.27
C ILE A 23 9.97 -2.58 17.48
N PHE A 24 9.82 -1.97 18.67
CA PHE A 24 10.41 -2.48 19.90
C PHE A 24 9.65 -3.69 20.47
N ALA A 25 8.32 -3.71 20.35
CA ALA A 25 7.47 -4.80 20.81
C ALA A 25 7.63 -6.07 19.97
N THR A 26 7.97 -5.93 18.69
CA THR A 26 8.19 -7.08 17.80
C THR A 26 9.66 -7.47 17.80
N HIS A 27 10.01 -8.63 18.36
CA HIS A 27 11.36 -9.22 18.26
C HIS A 27 11.83 -9.44 16.81
N LEU A 28 10.93 -9.28 15.87
CA LEU A 28 11.07 -9.51 14.44
C LEU A 28 12.06 -8.54 13.77
N LEU A 29 12.16 -7.31 14.27
CA LEU A 29 12.99 -6.24 13.70
C LEU A 29 14.30 -6.00 14.47
N ARG A 30 14.68 -6.95 15.36
CA ARG A 30 15.95 -6.89 16.11
C ARG A 30 17.18 -6.53 15.28
N PRO A 31 17.42 -7.13 14.08
CA PRO A 31 18.60 -6.82 13.30
C PRO A 31 18.63 -5.41 12.72
N VAL A 32 17.49 -4.73 12.63
CA VAL A 32 17.37 -3.35 12.10
C VAL A 32 17.32 -2.29 13.21
N ARG A 33 17.20 -2.74 14.48
CA ARG A 33 17.09 -1.87 15.66
C ARG A 33 18.32 -0.97 15.86
N PHE A 34 19.49 -1.43 15.46
CA PHE A 34 20.74 -0.68 15.51
C PHE A 34 20.70 0.56 14.59
N LEU A 35 20.07 0.48 13.40
CA LEU A 35 19.91 1.63 12.51
C LEU A 35 19.04 2.73 13.14
N PHE A 36 18.17 2.38 14.07
CA PHE A 36 17.31 3.33 14.77
C PHE A 36 18.07 4.41 15.51
N TYR A 37 19.24 4.07 16.09
CA TYR A 37 20.05 5.02 16.86
C TYR A 37 20.92 5.92 15.98
N ILE A 38 21.14 5.57 14.71
CA ILE A 38 22.08 6.28 13.82
C ILE A 38 21.38 7.29 12.91
N LEU A 39 20.06 7.15 12.70
CA LEU A 39 19.33 7.94 11.73
C LEU A 39 18.73 9.23 12.35
N PRO A 40 19.04 10.42 11.79
CA PRO A 40 18.73 11.72 12.42
C PRO A 40 17.24 12.09 12.45
N TRP A 41 16.37 11.42 11.67
CA TRP A 41 14.92 11.71 11.65
C TRP A 41 14.16 11.24 12.90
N ASN A 42 14.78 10.49 13.80
CA ASN A 42 14.20 10.11 15.10
C ASN A 42 13.99 11.29 16.06
N TRP A 43 14.64 12.42 15.79
CA TRP A 43 14.67 13.57 16.70
C TRP A 43 13.50 14.54 16.51
N PHE A 44 12.68 14.38 15.46
CA PHE A 44 11.66 15.36 15.07
C PHE A 44 10.21 14.87 15.15
N SER A 45 9.94 13.62 15.53
CA SER A 45 8.57 13.09 15.57
C SER A 45 7.88 13.35 16.92
N LYS A 46 7.38 14.56 17.12
CA LYS A 46 6.32 14.84 18.11
C LYS A 46 4.97 14.91 17.38
N ASN A 47 4.37 13.76 17.11
CA ASN A 47 3.03 13.72 16.54
C ASN A 47 1.99 13.67 17.68
N ASN A 48 1.22 14.76 17.84
CA ASN A 48 0.23 14.94 18.91
C ASN A 48 -1.12 14.25 18.61
N GLN A 49 -1.18 13.44 17.54
CA GLN A 49 -2.38 12.74 17.11
C GLN A 49 -2.62 11.45 17.90
N LYS A 50 -3.90 11.06 18.03
CA LYS A 50 -4.28 9.79 18.67
C LYS A 50 -3.60 8.60 17.95
N ARG A 51 -3.23 7.57 18.71
CA ARG A 51 -2.54 6.37 18.20
C ARG A 51 -3.27 5.74 17.00
N ALA A 52 -4.59 5.58 17.07
CA ALA A 52 -5.40 5.01 16.00
C ALA A 52 -5.29 5.81 14.69
N VAL A 53 -5.29 7.16 14.77
CA VAL A 53 -5.11 8.04 13.60
C VAL A 53 -3.72 7.86 12.99
N ARG A 54 -2.67 7.80 13.81
CA ARG A 54 -1.29 7.57 13.36
C ARG A 54 -1.14 6.22 12.65
N MET A 55 -1.78 5.17 13.18
CA MET A 55 -1.80 3.85 12.55
C MET A 55 -2.51 3.86 11.19
N ARG A 56 -3.64 4.56 11.06
CA ARG A 56 -4.32 4.73 9.77
C ARG A 56 -3.43 5.43 8.74
N LEU A 57 -2.84 6.58 9.10
CA LEU A 57 -1.95 7.34 8.22
C LEU A 57 -0.71 6.54 7.81
N MET A 58 -0.17 5.73 8.72
CA MET A 58 0.93 4.80 8.43
C MET A 58 0.52 3.76 7.36
N LEU A 59 -0.68 3.17 7.47
CA LEU A 59 -1.17 2.20 6.48
C LEU A 59 -1.38 2.86 5.10
N ASP A 60 -1.90 4.10 5.08
CA ASP A 60 -2.05 4.90 3.86
C ASP A 60 -0.69 5.13 3.17
N GLU A 61 0.32 5.56 3.93
CA GLU A 61 1.68 5.83 3.39
C GLU A 61 2.40 4.55 2.93
N LEU A 62 2.18 3.42 3.59
CA LEU A 62 2.76 2.14 3.20
C LEU A 62 2.20 1.59 1.88
N GLY A 63 0.97 1.98 1.51
CA GLY A 63 0.39 1.70 0.21
C GLY A 63 -0.67 0.57 0.18
N PRO A 64 -1.06 0.13 -1.03
CA PRO A 64 -2.31 -0.59 -1.28
C PRO A 64 -2.53 -1.85 -0.46
N ILE A 65 -1.50 -2.65 -0.25
CA ILE A 65 -1.59 -3.90 0.52
C ILE A 65 -1.92 -3.59 1.98
N TYR A 66 -1.28 -2.57 2.55
CA TYR A 66 -1.50 -2.18 3.95
C TYR A 66 -2.84 -1.50 4.15
N VAL A 67 -3.28 -0.68 3.19
CA VAL A 67 -4.63 -0.11 3.17
C VAL A 67 -5.66 -1.24 3.16
N LYS A 68 -5.50 -2.24 2.29
CA LYS A 68 -6.40 -3.39 2.21
C LYS A 68 -6.40 -4.23 3.49
N LEU A 69 -5.22 -4.43 4.08
CA LEU A 69 -5.10 -5.09 5.37
C LEU A 69 -5.87 -4.33 6.46
N GLY A 70 -5.71 -3.00 6.53
CA GLY A 70 -6.44 -2.16 7.47
C GLY A 70 -7.96 -2.23 7.26
N GLN A 71 -8.43 -2.18 6.02
CA GLN A 71 -9.86 -2.35 5.68
C GLN A 71 -10.40 -3.72 6.14
N ILE A 72 -9.65 -4.81 5.94
CA ILE A 72 -10.05 -6.14 6.42
C ILE A 72 -10.11 -6.15 7.96
N LEU A 73 -9.09 -5.60 8.62
CA LEU A 73 -9.05 -5.54 10.08
C LEU A 73 -10.17 -4.68 10.66
N SER A 74 -10.60 -3.60 9.99
CA SER A 74 -11.71 -2.74 10.46
C SER A 74 -13.04 -3.49 10.57
N THR A 75 -13.22 -4.57 9.80
CA THR A 75 -14.40 -5.44 9.88
C THR A 75 -14.30 -6.51 10.97
N ARG A 76 -13.09 -6.72 11.52
CA ARG A 76 -12.80 -7.74 12.53
C ARG A 76 -12.56 -7.09 13.89
N ARG A 77 -13.64 -6.53 14.45
CA ARG A 77 -13.63 -5.87 15.77
C ARG A 77 -13.31 -6.80 16.95
N ASP A 78 -13.33 -8.11 16.70
CA ASP A 78 -12.88 -9.15 17.62
C ASP A 78 -11.35 -9.22 17.77
N LEU A 79 -10.59 -8.71 16.78
CA LEU A 79 -9.12 -8.80 16.73
C LEU A 79 -8.41 -7.51 17.17
N ILE A 80 -9.05 -6.35 17.05
CA ILE A 80 -8.44 -5.05 17.31
C ILE A 80 -9.35 -4.14 18.15
N PRO A 81 -8.78 -3.20 18.96
CA PRO A 81 -9.54 -2.23 19.70
C PRO A 81 -10.50 -1.41 18.82
N GLU A 82 -11.65 -1.03 19.39
CA GLU A 82 -12.74 -0.37 18.66
C GLU A 82 -12.30 0.97 18.04
N ASP A 83 -11.52 1.77 18.77
CA ASP A 83 -10.99 3.05 18.29
C ASP A 83 -10.07 2.89 17.08
N ILE A 84 -9.31 1.80 17.01
CA ILE A 84 -8.46 1.45 15.85
C ILE A 84 -9.34 0.98 14.68
N ALA A 85 -10.34 0.13 14.95
CA ALA A 85 -11.27 -0.34 13.92
C ALA A 85 -12.03 0.81 13.25
N ASP A 86 -12.48 1.79 14.04
CA ASP A 86 -13.18 2.98 13.55
C ASP A 86 -12.27 3.88 12.68
N GLU A 87 -11.01 4.03 13.04
CA GLU A 87 -10.05 4.75 12.20
C GLU A 87 -9.72 3.98 10.92
N PHE A 88 -9.54 2.66 10.99
CA PHE A 88 -9.25 1.84 9.81
C PHE A 88 -10.43 1.76 8.83
N ALA A 89 -11.67 1.88 9.32
CA ALA A 89 -12.85 1.98 8.46
C ALA A 89 -12.84 3.25 7.56
N LYS A 90 -12.04 4.26 7.90
CA LYS A 90 -11.86 5.48 7.11
C LYS A 90 -10.82 5.35 6.00
N LEU A 91 -10.10 4.22 5.94
CA LEU A 91 -9.14 3.95 4.87
C LEU A 91 -9.86 3.87 3.52
N GLN A 92 -9.44 4.71 2.60
CA GLN A 92 -10.03 4.80 1.25
C GLN A 92 -9.00 4.41 0.19
N ASP A 93 -9.47 3.75 -0.86
CA ASP A 93 -8.67 3.44 -2.04
C ASP A 93 -8.53 4.63 -3.01
N ASN A 94 -8.74 5.86 -2.54
CA ASN A 94 -8.67 7.05 -3.38
C ASN A 94 -7.23 7.58 -3.44
N VAL A 95 -6.54 7.27 -4.53
CA VAL A 95 -5.15 7.66 -4.75
C VAL A 95 -5.09 8.63 -5.93
N ALA A 96 -4.21 9.64 -5.86
CA ALA A 96 -4.01 10.58 -6.96
C ALA A 96 -3.77 9.85 -8.29
N PRO A 97 -4.40 10.28 -9.39
CA PRO A 97 -4.22 9.64 -10.68
C PRO A 97 -2.79 9.80 -11.17
N PHE A 98 -2.29 8.79 -11.88
CA PHE A 98 -1.06 8.92 -12.67
C PHE A 98 -1.37 9.57 -14.03
N PRO A 99 -0.38 10.17 -14.71
CA PRO A 99 -0.60 10.91 -15.97
C PRO A 99 -1.31 10.08 -17.04
N GLY A 100 -2.34 10.65 -17.68
CA GLY A 100 -3.14 9.98 -18.70
C GLY A 100 -2.34 9.52 -19.91
N GLY A 101 -1.26 10.24 -20.30
CA GLY A 101 -0.34 9.79 -21.32
C GLY A 101 0.37 8.47 -21.01
N ILE A 102 0.60 8.18 -19.71
CA ILE A 102 1.12 6.86 -19.29
C ILE A 102 0.03 5.79 -19.45
N ALA A 103 -1.23 6.11 -19.12
CA ALA A 103 -2.35 5.20 -19.35
C ALA A 103 -2.51 4.86 -20.84
N ARG A 104 -2.45 5.89 -21.71
CA ARG A 104 -2.45 5.73 -23.16
C ARG A 104 -1.35 4.75 -23.61
N LYS A 105 -0.12 4.99 -23.20
CA LYS A 105 1.02 4.15 -23.58
C LYS A 105 0.84 2.70 -23.13
N ILE A 106 0.35 2.46 -21.92
CA ILE A 106 0.06 1.09 -21.44
C ILE A 106 -0.96 0.39 -22.32
N ILE A 107 -1.99 1.11 -22.77
CA ILE A 107 -3.01 0.57 -23.67
C ILE A 107 -2.40 0.27 -25.04
N GLU A 108 -1.64 1.21 -25.61
CA GLU A 108 -0.96 1.04 -26.90
C GLU A 108 0.02 -0.13 -26.88
N ASP A 109 0.82 -0.27 -25.82
CA ASP A 109 1.74 -1.40 -25.64
C ASP A 109 0.98 -2.75 -25.52
N ALA A 110 -0.19 -2.76 -24.87
CA ALA A 110 -1.01 -3.97 -24.73
C ALA A 110 -1.69 -4.39 -26.03
N TYR A 111 -2.11 -3.46 -26.87
CA TYR A 111 -2.76 -3.73 -28.15
C TYR A 111 -1.75 -3.83 -29.31
N GLY A 112 -0.52 -3.37 -29.16
CA GLY A 112 0.50 -3.35 -30.20
C GLY A 112 0.25 -2.36 -31.34
N CYS A 113 -0.62 -1.36 -31.13
CA CYS A 113 -0.99 -0.35 -32.12
C CYS A 113 -1.33 0.99 -31.43
N ASN A 114 -1.50 2.05 -32.24
CA ASN A 114 -1.90 3.34 -31.68
C ASN A 114 -3.33 3.28 -31.13
N ILE A 115 -3.58 4.06 -30.09
CA ILE A 115 -4.90 4.11 -29.45
C ILE A 115 -6.01 4.54 -30.41
N SER A 116 -5.69 5.42 -31.37
CA SER A 116 -6.57 5.88 -32.46
C SER A 116 -6.96 4.77 -33.47
N ASP A 117 -6.22 3.67 -33.52
CA ASP A 117 -6.54 2.54 -34.40
C ASP A 117 -7.67 1.68 -33.84
N VAL A 118 -7.80 1.67 -32.48
CA VAL A 118 -8.81 0.88 -31.77
C VAL A 118 -10.01 1.73 -31.38
N PHE A 119 -9.77 2.92 -30.81
CA PHE A 119 -10.80 3.79 -30.25
C PHE A 119 -11.04 5.02 -31.12
N LEU A 120 -12.30 5.39 -31.28
CA LEU A 120 -12.72 6.67 -31.85
C LEU A 120 -12.33 7.82 -30.91
N LYS A 121 -12.48 7.59 -29.60
CA LYS A 121 -12.16 8.56 -28.54
C LYS A 121 -11.61 7.83 -27.32
N PHE A 122 -10.57 8.40 -26.73
CA PHE A 122 -10.02 7.99 -25.44
C PHE A 122 -9.87 9.23 -24.56
N ASN A 123 -10.39 9.17 -23.33
CA ASN A 123 -10.25 10.27 -22.38
C ASN A 123 -9.03 10.00 -21.47
N GLU A 124 -8.02 10.84 -21.58
CA GLU A 124 -6.82 10.75 -20.73
C GLU A 124 -7.07 11.16 -19.28
N VAL A 125 -8.13 11.95 -19.02
CA VAL A 125 -8.55 12.26 -17.66
C VAL A 125 -9.34 11.06 -17.12
N PRO A 126 -8.88 10.41 -16.03
CA PRO A 126 -9.57 9.25 -15.52
C PRO A 126 -10.91 9.62 -14.88
N LEU A 127 -11.89 8.73 -14.98
CA LEU A 127 -13.16 8.82 -14.27
C LEU A 127 -13.01 8.55 -12.77
N ALA A 128 -12.09 7.65 -12.43
CA ALA A 128 -11.78 7.28 -11.06
C ALA A 128 -10.34 6.78 -10.97
N SER A 129 -9.73 6.94 -9.79
CA SER A 129 -8.38 6.48 -9.52
C SER A 129 -8.35 5.78 -8.16
N ALA A 130 -7.93 4.52 -8.16
CA ALA A 130 -7.79 3.68 -6.98
C ALA A 130 -6.33 3.31 -6.72
N SER A 131 -6.07 2.62 -5.63
CA SER A 131 -4.73 2.22 -5.19
C SER A 131 -3.99 1.35 -6.22
N VAL A 132 -4.69 0.47 -6.96
CA VAL A 132 -4.09 -0.48 -7.91
C VAL A 132 -4.32 -0.13 -9.38
N ALA A 133 -5.29 0.74 -9.70
CA ALA A 133 -5.66 1.05 -11.08
C ALA A 133 -6.38 2.39 -11.17
N GLN A 134 -6.46 2.92 -12.36
CA GLN A 134 -7.40 4.00 -12.69
C GLN A 134 -8.30 3.60 -13.85
N VAL A 135 -9.42 4.31 -13.98
CA VAL A 135 -10.51 3.98 -14.91
C VAL A 135 -10.68 5.13 -15.89
N HIS A 136 -10.64 4.82 -17.18
CA HIS A 136 -10.82 5.78 -18.27
C HIS A 136 -12.03 5.43 -19.13
N SER A 137 -12.69 6.44 -19.68
CA SER A 137 -13.71 6.26 -20.71
C SER A 137 -13.09 6.22 -22.11
N ALA A 138 -13.63 5.36 -22.96
CA ALA A 138 -13.29 5.27 -24.36
C ALA A 138 -14.52 4.94 -25.20
N THR A 139 -14.53 5.36 -26.49
CA THR A 139 -15.55 5.04 -27.47
C THR A 139 -14.90 4.24 -28.60
N LEU A 140 -15.42 3.09 -28.93
CA LEU A 140 -14.96 2.31 -30.09
C LEU A 140 -15.36 2.96 -31.42
N LYS A 141 -14.74 2.53 -32.50
CA LYS A 141 -15.04 3.03 -33.84
C LYS A 141 -16.48 2.76 -34.34
N ASP A 142 -17.13 1.77 -33.73
CA ASP A 142 -18.55 1.47 -33.98
C ASP A 142 -19.53 2.30 -33.12
N GLY A 143 -19.00 3.25 -32.31
CA GLY A 143 -19.78 4.18 -31.45
C GLY A 143 -20.12 3.65 -30.08
N ARG A 144 -19.74 2.44 -29.72
CA ARG A 144 -20.00 1.90 -28.38
C ARG A 144 -19.05 2.50 -27.34
N ASP A 145 -19.60 2.89 -26.20
CA ASP A 145 -18.82 3.40 -25.06
C ASP A 145 -18.32 2.28 -24.16
N PHE A 146 -17.08 2.41 -23.71
CA PHE A 146 -16.39 1.46 -22.85
C PHE A 146 -15.70 2.15 -21.70
N ILE A 147 -15.50 1.37 -20.64
CA ILE A 147 -14.67 1.72 -19.51
C ILE A 147 -13.43 0.83 -19.53
N ILE A 148 -12.25 1.47 -19.50
CA ILE A 148 -10.96 0.78 -19.52
C ILE A 148 -10.33 0.94 -18.14
N LYS A 149 -10.06 -0.19 -17.47
CA LYS A 149 -9.31 -0.23 -16.23
C LYS A 149 -7.83 -0.42 -16.55
N VAL A 150 -7.03 0.60 -16.27
CA VAL A 150 -5.58 0.59 -16.48
C VAL A 150 -4.87 0.37 -15.15
N ILE A 151 -4.14 -0.74 -15.06
CA ILE A 151 -3.35 -1.09 -13.87
C ILE A 151 -2.19 -0.10 -13.72
N ARG A 152 -1.92 0.35 -12.49
CA ARG A 152 -0.80 1.26 -12.21
C ARG A 152 0.54 0.64 -12.58
N PRO A 153 1.43 1.41 -13.21
CA PRO A 153 2.81 0.96 -13.45
C PRO A 153 3.47 0.47 -12.16
N GLU A 154 4.25 -0.60 -12.26
CA GLU A 154 5.05 -1.16 -11.17
C GLU A 154 4.28 -1.66 -9.94
N ILE A 155 2.93 -1.53 -9.90
CA ILE A 155 2.13 -1.91 -8.73
C ILE A 155 2.24 -3.41 -8.42
N GLU A 156 2.31 -4.26 -9.43
CA GLU A 156 2.46 -5.71 -9.26
C GLU A 156 3.77 -6.05 -8.55
N LYS A 157 4.86 -5.41 -8.93
CA LYS A 157 6.17 -5.61 -8.29
C LYS A 157 6.17 -5.14 -6.83
N LEU A 158 5.46 -4.05 -6.55
CA LEU A 158 5.31 -3.54 -5.18
C LEU A 158 4.51 -4.55 -4.35
N ILE A 159 3.35 -4.98 -4.86
CA ILE A 159 2.47 -5.94 -4.19
C ILE A 159 3.20 -7.25 -3.88
N ARG A 160 3.92 -7.82 -4.84
CA ARG A 160 4.70 -9.05 -4.64
C ARG A 160 5.70 -8.90 -3.49
N LYS A 161 6.46 -7.80 -3.47
CA LYS A 161 7.44 -7.54 -2.39
C LYS A 161 6.79 -7.41 -1.02
N ASP A 162 5.65 -6.73 -0.94
CA ASP A 162 4.94 -6.58 0.31
C ASP A 162 4.36 -7.92 0.80
N LEU A 163 3.84 -8.74 -0.12
CA LEU A 163 3.37 -10.09 0.20
C LEU A 163 4.50 -10.99 0.68
N ASP A 164 5.64 -11.01 -0.02
CA ASP A 164 6.83 -11.79 0.37
C ASP A 164 7.29 -11.41 1.79
N LEU A 165 7.29 -10.10 2.09
CA LEU A 165 7.65 -9.61 3.40
C LEU A 165 6.64 -10.02 4.47
N LEU A 166 5.34 -9.84 4.22
CA LEU A 166 4.29 -10.24 5.15
C LEU A 166 4.31 -11.75 5.41
N GLN A 167 4.55 -12.57 4.39
CA GLN A 167 4.71 -14.01 4.55
C GLN A 167 5.91 -14.35 5.45
N LEU A 168 7.06 -13.72 5.21
CA LEU A 168 8.25 -13.91 6.06
C LEU A 168 7.98 -13.54 7.52
N LEU A 169 7.23 -12.45 7.74
CA LEU A 169 6.84 -12.00 9.07
C LEU A 169 5.89 -13.01 9.75
N ALA A 170 4.91 -13.51 9.01
CA ALA A 170 3.96 -14.51 9.51
C ALA A 170 4.66 -15.83 9.90
N GLU A 171 5.55 -16.32 9.05
CA GLU A 171 6.35 -17.54 9.35
C GLU A 171 7.20 -17.39 10.61
N LYS A 172 7.83 -16.21 10.80
CA LYS A 172 8.60 -15.95 12.02
C LYS A 172 7.72 -15.86 13.26
N ALA A 173 6.56 -15.22 13.15
CA ALA A 173 5.60 -15.12 14.25
C ALA A 173 5.06 -16.51 14.65
N GLU A 174 4.78 -17.37 13.68
CA GLU A 174 4.35 -18.74 13.93
C GLU A 174 5.42 -19.58 14.63
N ARG A 175 6.67 -19.50 14.19
CA ARG A 175 7.80 -20.18 14.84
C ARG A 175 7.99 -19.72 16.27
N TYR A 176 7.87 -18.41 16.53
CA TYR A 176 7.98 -17.86 17.88
C TYR A 176 6.86 -18.39 18.78
N ASN A 177 5.61 -18.42 18.29
CA ASN A 177 4.48 -18.93 19.05
C ASN A 177 4.54 -20.43 19.33
N LYS A 178 5.04 -21.23 18.38
CA LYS A 178 5.29 -22.68 18.59
C LYS A 178 6.36 -22.91 19.67
N ASN A 179 7.45 -22.15 19.65
CA ASN A 179 8.51 -22.26 20.65
C ASN A 179 8.05 -21.79 22.05
N ALA A 180 7.16 -20.79 22.12
CA ALA A 180 6.58 -20.31 23.37
C ALA A 180 5.58 -21.30 24.00
N LYS A 181 4.96 -22.19 23.21
CA LYS A 181 4.06 -23.24 23.69
C LYS A 181 4.79 -24.51 24.12
N SER A 182 6.07 -24.64 23.82
CA SER A 182 6.91 -25.80 24.17
C SER A 182 7.78 -25.59 25.43
N LEU A 183 7.63 -24.44 26.08
CA LEU A 183 8.18 -24.10 27.41
C LEU A 183 7.08 -24.08 28.47
#